data_347565f1a6a891f98eab4f7ca8bcd764
#
_entry.id   347565f1a6a891f98eab4f7ca8bcd764
#
_cell.length_a   1.000
_cell.length_b   1.000
_cell.length_c   1.000
_cell.angle_alpha   90.00
_cell.angle_beta   90.00
_cell.angle_gamma   90.00
#
_symmetry.space_group_name_H-M   'P 1'
#
loop_
_entity.id
_entity.type
_entity.pdbx_description
1 polymer ?
#
loop_
_entity_poly.entity_id
_entity_poly.type
_entity_poly.pdbx_seq_one_letter_code
_entity_poly.pdbx_strand_id
1 'polypeptide(L)'
;SVLVILDNGYAAATGHHKLPSTGMTPKGTPSLLSIEKALRGVGVEWIKHVDSYSLEETINVLREAMDAKDKGLRVVISNKECMLALQRREKPAKAAALKAGQTVIKEKFGVDEEVCTGDHSCMRLSGCPSLTLKKSNDPLKETPTAHVDETCVACGNCGEVAHAAQLCPSFFKAQAVQNPSMVRKLSSKINRAMLSMLGAQS
;
A
#
# COMPACT_ATOMS: atom_id res chain seq x y z
N SER A 1 8.99 28.21 -2.22
CA SER A 1 9.53 26.84 -2.20
C SER A 1 8.52 25.88 -1.59
N VAL A 2 8.50 24.62 -2.04
CA VAL A 2 7.70 23.53 -1.45
C VAL A 2 8.65 22.51 -0.84
N LEU A 3 8.39 22.15 0.43
CA LEU A 3 9.11 21.11 1.15
C LEU A 3 8.16 19.94 1.40
N VAL A 4 8.57 18.72 1.04
CA VAL A 4 7.83 17.49 1.38
C VAL A 4 8.59 16.76 2.47
N ILE A 5 7.93 16.50 3.60
CA ILE A 5 8.46 15.74 4.72
C ILE A 5 7.80 14.36 4.75
N LEU A 6 8.59 13.31 4.70
CA LEU A 6 8.11 11.94 4.82
C LEU A 6 8.08 11.52 6.30
N ASP A 7 6.91 11.54 6.90
CA ASP A 7 6.70 11.07 8.26
C ASP A 7 6.22 9.62 8.25
N ASN A 8 7.17 8.69 8.30
CA ASN A 8 6.91 7.25 8.24
C ASN A 8 6.99 6.56 9.61
N GLY A 9 7.05 7.33 10.69
CA GLY A 9 7.12 6.83 12.06
C GLY A 9 8.48 6.32 12.52
N TYR A 10 9.53 6.38 11.67
CA TYR A 10 10.86 5.85 11.96
C TYR A 10 11.96 6.59 11.16
N ALA A 11 13.19 6.54 11.62
CA ALA A 11 14.35 6.74 10.76
C ALA A 11 14.61 5.44 10.00
N ALA A 12 13.85 5.21 8.91
CA ALA A 12 13.77 3.91 8.25
C ALA A 12 15.04 3.56 7.47
N ALA A 13 15.73 4.55 6.90
CA ALA A 13 16.92 4.35 6.07
C ALA A 13 18.08 3.63 6.81
N THR A 14 18.16 3.80 8.12
CA THR A 14 19.23 3.25 8.96
C THR A 14 18.79 2.15 9.92
N GLY A 15 17.63 1.53 9.70
CA GLY A 15 17.18 0.37 10.48
C GLY A 15 15.99 0.61 11.41
N HIS A 16 15.12 1.56 11.11
CA HIS A 16 13.89 1.84 11.86
C HIS A 16 14.14 2.33 13.29
N HIS A 17 15.09 3.26 13.44
CA HIS A 17 15.35 3.87 14.73
C HIS A 17 14.19 4.79 15.16
N LYS A 18 13.93 4.78 16.47
CA LYS A 18 12.99 5.71 17.07
C LYS A 18 13.62 7.09 17.18
N LEU A 19 12.80 8.11 16.98
CA LEU A 19 13.15 9.52 17.04
C LEU A 19 12.20 10.25 17.99
N PRO A 20 12.57 11.43 18.53
CA PRO A 20 11.66 12.24 19.32
C PRO A 20 10.33 12.54 18.60
N SER A 21 10.35 12.75 17.27
CA SER A 21 9.14 12.94 16.44
C SER A 21 8.26 11.71 16.32
N THR A 22 8.79 10.51 16.61
CA THR A 22 8.03 9.25 16.60
C THR A 22 7.53 8.85 17.99
N GLY A 23 7.61 9.74 18.97
CA GLY A 23 7.12 9.55 20.33
C GLY A 23 8.09 8.90 21.30
N MET A 24 9.34 8.62 20.89
CA MET A 24 10.31 7.93 21.73
C MET A 24 11.75 8.26 21.33
N THR A 25 12.62 8.47 22.30
CA THR A 25 14.06 8.60 22.04
C THR A 25 14.69 7.24 21.68
N PRO A 26 15.89 7.21 21.07
CA PRO A 26 16.63 5.96 20.83
C PRO A 26 16.86 5.12 22.09
N LYS A 27 16.91 5.75 23.25
CA LYS A 27 17.07 5.10 24.56
C LYS A 27 15.75 4.56 25.15
N GLY A 28 14.63 4.70 24.42
CA GLY A 28 13.32 4.21 24.86
C GLY A 28 12.58 5.16 25.82
N THR A 29 13.10 6.37 26.08
CA THR A 29 12.41 7.37 26.89
C THR A 29 11.29 8.02 26.07
N PRO A 30 10.06 8.15 26.59
CA PRO A 30 9.00 8.87 25.91
C PRO A 30 9.42 10.30 25.59
N SER A 31 9.19 10.73 24.36
CA SER A 31 9.46 12.08 23.89
C SER A 31 8.54 12.39 22.73
N LEU A 32 7.86 13.51 22.76
CA LEU A 32 6.97 13.91 21.68
C LEU A 32 7.40 15.28 21.15
N LEU A 33 8.14 15.25 20.06
CA LEU A 33 8.44 16.44 19.26
C LEU A 33 7.52 16.43 18.03
N SER A 34 6.50 17.28 18.02
CA SER A 34 5.67 17.44 16.83
C SER A 34 6.43 18.17 15.72
N ILE A 35 6.57 17.53 14.57
CA ILE A 35 7.17 18.12 13.37
C ILE A 35 6.42 19.40 12.99
N GLU A 36 5.09 19.38 12.99
CA GLU A 36 4.28 20.54 12.67
C GLU A 36 4.52 21.71 13.65
N LYS A 37 4.52 21.44 14.97
CA LYS A 37 4.79 22.49 15.97
C LYS A 37 6.19 23.10 15.81
N ALA A 38 7.19 22.28 15.49
CA ALA A 38 8.53 22.78 15.22
C ALA A 38 8.55 23.69 13.99
N LEU A 39 7.90 23.30 12.90
CA LEU A 39 7.80 24.11 11.68
C LEU A 39 7.07 25.43 11.92
N ARG A 40 5.97 25.41 12.66
CA ARG A 40 5.24 26.63 13.04
C ARG A 40 6.10 27.54 13.92
N GLY A 41 6.89 26.95 14.81
CA GLY A 41 7.83 27.69 15.67
C GLY A 41 8.91 28.46 14.89
N VAL A 42 9.31 27.99 13.71
CA VAL A 42 10.24 28.69 12.81
C VAL A 42 9.54 29.55 11.74
N GLY A 43 8.23 29.77 11.89
CA GLY A 43 7.46 30.71 11.04
C GLY A 43 6.85 30.11 9.79
N VAL A 44 6.74 28.78 9.68
CA VAL A 44 6.02 28.16 8.56
C VAL A 44 4.51 28.24 8.79
N GLU A 45 3.82 28.97 7.96
CA GLU A 45 2.36 29.15 8.06
C GLU A 45 1.57 28.11 7.28
N TRP A 46 2.02 27.76 6.07
CA TRP A 46 1.33 26.83 5.20
C TRP A 46 1.85 25.41 5.40
N ILE A 47 1.06 24.57 6.09
CA ILE A 47 1.36 23.17 6.36
C ILE A 47 0.12 22.33 6.07
N LYS A 48 0.27 21.27 5.28
CA LYS A 48 -0.79 20.29 5.04
C LYS A 48 -0.27 18.86 5.25
N HIS A 49 -1.15 18.00 5.72
CA HIS A 49 -0.91 16.57 5.88
C HIS A 49 -1.61 15.80 4.77
N VAL A 50 -0.97 14.74 4.29
CA VAL A 50 -1.54 13.81 3.30
C VAL A 50 -1.22 12.37 3.67
N ASP A 51 -2.11 11.44 3.32
CA ASP A 51 -1.76 10.02 3.32
C ASP A 51 -0.94 9.71 2.07
N SER A 52 0.28 9.21 2.24
CA SER A 52 1.19 8.87 1.13
C SER A 52 0.58 7.89 0.11
N TYR A 53 -0.44 7.14 0.49
CA TYR A 53 -1.09 6.15 -0.36
C TYR A 53 -2.40 6.63 -0.98
N SER A 54 -2.87 7.83 -0.62
CA SER A 54 -3.93 8.53 -1.33
C SER A 54 -3.32 9.38 -2.44
N LEU A 55 -3.25 8.81 -3.64
CA LEU A 55 -2.59 9.48 -4.78
C LEU A 55 -3.32 10.76 -5.17
N GLU A 56 -4.65 10.72 -5.24
CA GLU A 56 -5.47 11.87 -5.61
C GLU A 56 -5.30 13.03 -4.61
N GLU A 57 -5.40 12.75 -3.32
CA GLU A 57 -5.20 13.74 -2.27
C GLU A 57 -3.80 14.35 -2.33
N THR A 58 -2.78 13.52 -2.50
CA THR A 58 -1.38 13.95 -2.60
C THR A 58 -1.16 14.87 -3.80
N ILE A 59 -1.69 14.51 -4.98
CA ILE A 59 -1.61 15.35 -6.19
C ILE A 59 -2.29 16.70 -5.97
N ASN A 60 -3.49 16.71 -5.39
CA ASN A 60 -4.26 17.93 -5.17
C ASN A 60 -3.55 18.87 -4.19
N VAL A 61 -3.03 18.34 -3.08
CA VAL A 61 -2.30 19.12 -2.08
C VAL A 61 -0.97 19.65 -2.64
N LEU A 62 -0.25 18.86 -3.46
CA LEU A 62 0.97 19.33 -4.10
C LEU A 62 0.70 20.44 -5.12
N ARG A 63 -0.38 20.34 -5.91
CA ARG A 63 -0.80 21.42 -6.82
C ARG A 63 -1.12 22.70 -6.03
N GLU A 64 -1.93 22.59 -4.97
CA GLU A 64 -2.24 23.72 -4.11
C GLU A 64 -0.96 24.35 -3.51
N ALA A 65 -0.01 23.51 -3.06
CA ALA A 65 1.27 23.99 -2.56
C ALA A 65 2.08 24.75 -3.62
N MET A 66 2.03 24.32 -4.88
CA MET A 66 2.72 25.01 -5.98
C MET A 66 2.05 26.32 -6.34
N ASP A 67 0.71 26.40 -6.26
CA ASP A 67 -0.07 27.58 -6.62
C ASP A 67 -0.04 28.66 -5.54
N ALA A 68 0.14 28.31 -4.28
CA ALA A 68 0.17 29.22 -3.12
C ALA A 68 1.48 30.03 -3.05
N LYS A 69 1.81 30.80 -4.09
CA LYS A 69 3.11 31.47 -4.25
C LYS A 69 3.43 32.50 -3.16
N ASP A 70 2.40 33.14 -2.60
CA ASP A 70 2.58 34.23 -1.62
C ASP A 70 2.69 33.77 -0.17
N LYS A 71 2.70 32.45 0.07
CA LYS A 71 2.72 31.81 1.41
C LYS A 71 4.10 31.43 1.91
N GLY A 72 5.18 31.99 1.37
CA GLY A 72 6.55 31.69 1.79
C GLY A 72 6.92 30.21 1.57
N LEU A 73 7.46 29.57 2.60
CA LEU A 73 7.74 28.12 2.59
C LEU A 73 6.43 27.35 2.80
N ARG A 74 6.08 26.48 1.86
CA ARG A 74 4.92 25.58 1.96
C ARG A 74 5.44 24.19 2.29
N VAL A 75 4.84 23.54 3.30
CA VAL A 75 5.25 22.22 3.76
C VAL A 75 4.10 21.22 3.62
N VAL A 76 4.38 20.12 2.97
CA VAL A 76 3.49 18.96 2.90
C VAL A 76 4.09 17.84 3.74
N ILE A 77 3.37 17.40 4.77
CA ILE A 77 3.78 16.28 5.61
C ILE A 77 3.04 15.04 5.11
N SER A 78 3.79 14.14 4.50
CA SER A 78 3.27 12.88 3.96
C SER A 78 3.36 11.80 5.02
N ASN A 79 2.20 11.41 5.57
CA ASN A 79 2.10 10.49 6.70
C ASN A 79 1.75 9.09 6.22
N LYS A 80 2.62 8.12 6.50
CA LYS A 80 2.29 6.69 6.42
C LYS A 80 3.31 5.87 7.16
N GLU A 81 2.87 4.91 7.96
CA GLU A 81 3.80 3.97 8.61
C GLU A 81 4.64 3.24 7.56
N CYS A 82 5.93 3.11 7.83
CA CYS A 82 6.83 2.33 6.98
C CYS A 82 6.32 0.89 6.85
N MET A 83 6.00 0.45 5.62
CA MET A 83 5.44 -0.88 5.36
C MET A 83 6.36 -2.02 5.78
N LEU A 84 7.67 -1.83 5.73
CA LEU A 84 8.62 -2.83 6.21
C LEU A 84 8.58 -2.96 7.74
N ALA A 85 8.41 -1.85 8.47
CA ALA A 85 8.24 -1.88 9.93
C ALA A 85 6.92 -2.55 10.31
N LEU A 86 5.82 -2.21 9.63
CA LEU A 86 4.52 -2.85 9.79
C LEU A 86 4.61 -4.36 9.58
N GLN A 87 5.24 -4.81 8.50
CA GLN A 87 5.41 -6.24 8.23
C GLN A 87 6.25 -6.97 9.28
N ARG A 88 7.35 -6.34 9.74
CA ARG A 88 8.19 -6.91 10.80
C ARG A 88 7.41 -7.14 12.09
N ARG A 89 6.45 -6.25 12.38
CA ARG A 89 5.55 -6.36 13.54
C ARG A 89 4.46 -7.42 13.32
N GLU A 90 3.84 -7.45 12.14
CA GLU A 90 2.68 -8.30 11.87
C GLU A 90 3.05 -9.76 11.52
N LYS A 91 4.13 -10.00 10.81
CA LYS A 91 4.52 -11.36 10.39
C LYS A 91 4.62 -12.36 11.55
N PRO A 92 5.31 -12.04 12.67
CA PRO A 92 5.39 -12.96 13.80
C PRO A 92 4.02 -13.23 14.44
N ALA A 93 3.18 -12.19 14.57
CA ALA A 93 1.84 -12.33 15.14
C ALA A 93 0.95 -13.23 14.27
N LYS A 94 0.96 -13.02 12.95
CA LYS A 94 0.24 -13.88 11.98
C LYS A 94 0.75 -15.31 12.00
N ALA A 95 2.06 -15.51 12.09
CA ALA A 95 2.66 -16.85 12.19
C ALA A 95 2.27 -17.57 13.49
N ALA A 96 2.23 -16.86 14.62
CA ALA A 96 1.78 -17.41 15.90
C ALA A 96 0.29 -17.80 15.85
N ALA A 97 -0.56 -16.93 15.28
CA ALA A 97 -1.98 -17.21 15.09
C ALA A 97 -2.22 -18.44 14.21
N LEU A 98 -1.45 -18.60 13.13
CA LEU A 98 -1.51 -19.79 12.26
C LEU A 98 -1.13 -21.05 13.01
N LYS A 99 -0.05 -21.03 13.80
CA LYS A 99 0.38 -22.17 14.63
C LYS A 99 -0.66 -22.54 15.69
N ALA A 100 -1.37 -21.56 16.21
CA ALA A 100 -2.48 -21.75 17.16
C ALA A 100 -3.79 -22.23 16.48
N GLY A 101 -3.79 -22.52 15.18
CA GLY A 101 -4.98 -22.96 14.45
C GLY A 101 -6.02 -21.87 14.20
N GLN A 102 -5.71 -20.60 14.49
CA GLN A 102 -6.62 -19.48 14.27
C GLN A 102 -6.75 -19.15 12.78
N THR A 103 -7.92 -18.65 12.39
CA THR A 103 -8.14 -18.18 11.02
C THR A 103 -7.36 -16.88 10.79
N VAL A 104 -6.49 -16.89 9.78
CA VAL A 104 -5.75 -15.69 9.34
C VAL A 104 -6.20 -15.33 7.94
N ILE A 105 -6.60 -14.07 7.75
CA ILE A 105 -6.97 -13.51 6.46
C ILE A 105 -5.81 -12.64 5.98
N LYS A 106 -5.27 -12.95 4.80
CA LYS A 106 -4.25 -12.14 4.13
C LYS A 106 -4.86 -11.53 2.89
N GLU A 107 -4.90 -10.21 2.84
CA GLU A 107 -5.26 -9.51 1.61
C GLU A 107 -4.07 -9.52 0.63
N LYS A 108 -4.37 -9.61 -0.65
CA LYS A 108 -3.42 -9.51 -1.76
C LYS A 108 -4.06 -8.78 -2.91
N PHE A 109 -3.26 -8.08 -3.67
CA PHE A 109 -3.64 -7.62 -4.99
C PHE A 109 -3.21 -8.65 -6.03
N GLY A 110 -3.98 -8.74 -7.11
CA GLY A 110 -3.67 -9.54 -8.27
C GLY A 110 -3.92 -8.74 -9.53
N VAL A 111 -3.46 -9.27 -10.64
CA VAL A 111 -3.68 -8.72 -11.98
C VAL A 111 -4.40 -9.77 -12.81
N ASP A 112 -5.49 -9.38 -13.41
CA ASP A 112 -6.21 -10.21 -14.38
C ASP A 112 -5.41 -10.22 -15.69
N GLU A 113 -4.89 -11.38 -16.05
CA GLU A 113 -4.05 -11.56 -17.24
C GLU A 113 -4.83 -11.35 -18.53
N GLU A 114 -6.13 -11.63 -18.55
CA GLU A 114 -6.97 -11.47 -19.75
C GLU A 114 -7.22 -9.99 -20.06
N VAL A 115 -7.41 -9.19 -19.00
CA VAL A 115 -7.69 -7.74 -19.10
C VAL A 115 -6.42 -6.90 -19.22
N CYS A 116 -5.27 -7.40 -18.74
CA CYS A 116 -4.00 -6.66 -18.75
C CYS A 116 -3.53 -6.38 -20.18
N THR A 117 -3.34 -5.11 -20.53
CA THR A 117 -2.88 -4.66 -21.86
C THR A 117 -1.38 -4.85 -22.09
N GLY A 118 -0.61 -5.07 -21.02
CA GLY A 118 0.85 -5.23 -21.11
C GLY A 118 1.63 -3.93 -21.34
N ASP A 119 1.03 -2.77 -21.09
CA ASP A 119 1.72 -1.47 -21.21
C ASP A 119 2.68 -1.17 -20.05
N HIS A 120 2.54 -1.88 -18.93
CA HIS A 120 3.37 -1.86 -17.72
C HIS A 120 3.47 -0.49 -17.02
N SER A 121 2.53 0.43 -17.24
CA SER A 121 2.48 1.71 -16.53
C SER A 121 2.40 1.54 -15.01
N CYS A 122 1.67 0.51 -14.56
CA CYS A 122 1.60 0.15 -13.14
C CYS A 122 2.98 -0.09 -12.51
N MET A 123 3.90 -0.71 -13.23
CA MET A 123 5.26 -1.00 -12.74
C MET A 123 6.13 0.25 -12.78
N ARG A 124 6.10 0.98 -13.92
CA ARG A 124 6.92 2.19 -14.10
C ARG A 124 6.59 3.30 -13.11
N LEU A 125 5.32 3.45 -12.77
CA LEU A 125 4.85 4.53 -11.92
C LEU A 125 4.83 4.17 -10.43
N SER A 126 4.46 2.93 -10.08
CA SER A 126 4.40 2.52 -8.67
C SER A 126 5.76 2.16 -8.08
N GLY A 127 6.70 1.70 -8.90
CA GLY A 127 7.96 1.16 -8.42
C GLY A 127 7.81 -0.01 -7.45
N CYS A 128 6.69 -0.72 -7.48
CA CYS A 128 6.38 -1.79 -6.53
C CYS A 128 7.30 -3.01 -6.74
N PRO A 129 8.07 -3.45 -5.72
CA PRO A 129 8.98 -4.58 -5.85
C PRO A 129 8.25 -5.93 -6.01
N SER A 130 6.96 -6.00 -5.66
CA SER A 130 6.14 -7.21 -5.82
C SER A 130 5.45 -7.31 -7.18
N LEU A 131 5.55 -6.28 -8.03
CA LEU A 131 5.09 -6.34 -9.40
C LEU A 131 6.21 -6.86 -10.29
N THR A 132 5.92 -7.98 -10.95
CA THR A 132 6.83 -8.68 -11.86
C THR A 132 6.17 -8.88 -13.22
N LEU A 133 6.92 -9.37 -14.18
CA LEU A 133 6.41 -9.73 -15.51
C LEU A 133 6.18 -11.24 -15.58
N LYS A 134 5.04 -11.63 -16.11
CA LYS A 134 4.71 -13.02 -16.41
C LYS A 134 4.41 -13.16 -17.89
N LYS A 135 4.99 -14.17 -18.54
CA LYS A 135 4.63 -14.50 -19.92
C LYS A 135 3.19 -14.99 -19.94
N SER A 136 2.38 -14.46 -20.86
CA SER A 136 1.01 -14.93 -21.06
C SER A 136 0.98 -16.38 -21.54
N ASN A 137 -0.01 -17.12 -21.11
CA ASN A 137 -0.29 -18.46 -21.64
C ASN A 137 -1.07 -18.40 -22.97
N ASP A 138 -1.63 -17.25 -23.31
CA ASP A 138 -2.31 -17.01 -24.58
C ASP A 138 -1.27 -16.82 -25.70
N PRO A 139 -1.25 -17.70 -26.73
CA PRO A 139 -0.31 -17.59 -27.84
C PRO A 139 -0.50 -16.33 -28.69
N LEU A 140 -1.68 -15.70 -28.64
CA LEU A 140 -1.97 -14.45 -29.33
C LEU A 140 -1.48 -13.20 -28.60
N LYS A 141 -1.05 -13.36 -27.34
CA LYS A 141 -0.61 -12.26 -26.49
C LYS A 141 0.92 -12.23 -26.42
N GLU A 142 1.54 -11.45 -27.28
CA GLU A 142 2.99 -11.35 -27.39
C GLU A 142 3.63 -10.60 -26.21
N THR A 143 2.92 -9.64 -25.62
CA THR A 143 3.42 -8.84 -24.50
C THR A 143 3.24 -9.56 -23.19
N PRO A 144 4.26 -9.58 -22.30
CA PRO A 144 4.12 -10.14 -20.97
C PRO A 144 3.10 -9.32 -20.15
N THR A 145 2.39 -9.99 -19.26
CA THR A 145 1.42 -9.36 -18.36
C THR A 145 2.08 -9.01 -17.03
N ALA A 146 1.55 -7.98 -16.36
CA ALA A 146 1.95 -7.69 -14.99
C ALA A 146 1.45 -8.82 -14.06
N HIS A 147 2.26 -9.18 -13.09
CA HIS A 147 1.95 -10.20 -12.09
C HIS A 147 2.35 -9.73 -10.69
N VAL A 148 1.50 -9.99 -9.70
CA VAL A 148 1.79 -9.66 -8.30
C VAL A 148 2.26 -10.92 -7.59
N ASP A 149 3.50 -10.92 -7.13
CA ASP A 149 4.11 -12.07 -6.46
C ASP A 149 3.69 -12.22 -4.98
N GLU A 150 4.20 -13.27 -4.32
CA GLU A 150 3.89 -13.62 -2.94
C GLU A 150 4.39 -12.60 -1.90
N THR A 151 5.27 -11.69 -2.28
CA THR A 151 5.81 -10.65 -1.40
C THR A 151 4.85 -9.47 -1.21
N CYS A 152 3.74 -9.45 -1.94
CA CYS A 152 2.71 -8.43 -1.87
C CYS A 152 2.19 -8.22 -0.44
N VAL A 153 2.14 -6.96 -0.03
CA VAL A 153 1.71 -6.51 1.30
C VAL A 153 0.32 -5.89 1.29
N ALA A 154 -0.36 -5.92 0.15
CA ALA A 154 -1.70 -5.38 -0.04
C ALA A 154 -1.85 -3.88 0.30
N CYS A 155 -0.82 -3.08 0.07
CA CYS A 155 -0.89 -1.64 0.31
C CYS A 155 -1.81 -0.90 -0.69
N GLY A 156 -2.10 -1.49 -1.86
CA GLY A 156 -3.00 -0.92 -2.87
C GLY A 156 -2.35 0.06 -3.84
N ASN A 157 -1.13 0.52 -3.57
CA ASN A 157 -0.50 1.59 -4.34
C ASN A 157 -0.38 1.30 -5.85
N CYS A 158 -0.13 0.04 -6.23
CA CYS A 158 -0.04 -0.33 -7.66
C CYS A 158 -1.37 -0.16 -8.39
N GLY A 159 -2.48 -0.51 -7.76
CA GLY A 159 -3.82 -0.32 -8.33
C GLY A 159 -4.21 1.15 -8.41
N GLU A 160 -3.96 1.92 -7.35
CA GLU A 160 -4.18 3.38 -7.31
C GLU A 160 -3.44 4.10 -8.42
N VAL A 161 -2.14 3.84 -8.56
CA VAL A 161 -1.30 4.47 -9.58
C VAL A 161 -1.72 4.05 -10.99
N ALA A 162 -2.00 2.77 -11.21
CA ALA A 162 -2.43 2.28 -12.52
C ALA A 162 -3.78 2.86 -12.93
N HIS A 163 -4.72 2.98 -11.99
CA HIS A 163 -6.03 3.56 -12.23
C HIS A 163 -5.93 5.07 -12.54
N ALA A 164 -5.17 5.82 -11.75
CA ALA A 164 -4.99 7.25 -11.96
C ALA A 164 -4.28 7.59 -13.28
N ALA A 165 -3.33 6.74 -13.72
CA ALA A 165 -2.57 6.98 -14.94
C ALA A 165 -3.31 6.56 -16.22
N GLN A 166 -4.04 5.43 -16.20
CA GLN A 166 -4.59 4.82 -17.41
C GLN A 166 -5.97 4.18 -17.24
N LEU A 167 -6.65 4.40 -16.11
CA LEU A 167 -7.93 3.75 -15.81
C LEU A 167 -7.85 2.21 -15.96
N CYS A 168 -6.75 1.61 -15.52
CA CYS A 168 -6.48 0.20 -15.71
C CYS A 168 -7.42 -0.69 -14.90
N PRO A 169 -8.29 -1.50 -15.52
CA PRO A 169 -9.26 -2.34 -14.82
C PRO A 169 -8.69 -3.70 -14.38
N SER A 170 -7.42 -3.99 -14.68
CA SER A 170 -6.85 -5.34 -14.49
C SER A 170 -6.57 -5.68 -13.04
N PHE A 171 -6.50 -4.69 -12.13
CA PHE A 171 -6.20 -4.94 -10.73
C PHE A 171 -7.44 -5.41 -9.97
N PHE A 172 -7.28 -6.47 -9.19
CA PHE A 172 -8.30 -6.93 -8.25
C PHE A 172 -7.70 -7.17 -6.87
N LYS A 173 -8.53 -7.10 -5.84
CA LYS A 173 -8.18 -7.40 -4.45
C LYS A 173 -8.78 -8.75 -4.06
N ALA A 174 -7.94 -9.65 -3.59
CA ALA A 174 -8.34 -10.98 -3.12
C ALA A 174 -8.01 -11.16 -1.64
N GLN A 175 -8.75 -12.04 -0.98
CA GLN A 175 -8.50 -12.45 0.40
C GLN A 175 -8.09 -13.93 0.44
N ALA A 176 -6.84 -14.19 0.80
CA ALA A 176 -6.37 -15.54 1.09
C ALA A 176 -6.70 -15.89 2.55
N VAL A 177 -7.57 -16.87 2.76
CA VAL A 177 -7.99 -17.33 4.08
C VAL A 177 -7.20 -18.58 4.44
N GLN A 178 -6.38 -18.50 5.48
CA GLN A 178 -5.63 -19.63 6.03
C GLN A 178 -6.32 -20.13 7.31
N ASN A 179 -6.33 -21.44 7.55
CA ASN A 179 -7.09 -22.10 8.62
C ASN A 179 -8.57 -21.64 8.68
N PRO A 180 -9.37 -21.79 7.61
CA PRO A 180 -10.76 -21.36 7.61
C PRO A 180 -11.58 -22.13 8.65
N SER A 181 -12.42 -21.42 9.39
CA SER A 181 -13.34 -22.03 10.36
C SER A 181 -14.29 -23.03 9.68
N MET A 182 -14.87 -23.95 10.47
CA MET A 182 -15.82 -24.96 9.94
C MET A 182 -17.00 -24.32 9.18
N VAL A 183 -17.52 -23.21 9.71
CA VAL A 183 -18.61 -22.46 9.07
C VAL A 183 -18.19 -21.90 7.71
N ARG A 184 -16.99 -21.33 7.61
CA ARG A 184 -16.44 -20.83 6.33
C ARG A 184 -16.17 -21.94 5.33
N LYS A 185 -15.68 -23.11 5.79
CA LYS A 185 -15.51 -24.29 4.93
C LYS A 185 -16.82 -24.76 4.34
N LEU A 186 -17.89 -24.79 5.16
CA LEU A 186 -19.22 -25.18 4.71
C LEU A 186 -19.81 -24.16 3.73
N SER A 187 -19.75 -22.87 4.07
CA SER A 187 -20.21 -21.79 3.20
C SER A 187 -19.50 -21.79 1.85
N SER A 188 -18.18 -21.98 1.82
CA SER A 188 -17.41 -22.04 0.56
C SER A 188 -17.78 -23.25 -0.30
N LYS A 189 -18.10 -24.41 0.32
CA LYS A 189 -18.59 -25.58 -0.40
C LYS A 189 -19.97 -25.33 -1.03
N ILE A 190 -20.88 -24.70 -0.27
CA ILE A 190 -22.22 -24.34 -0.75
C ILE A 190 -22.12 -23.35 -1.92
N ASN A 191 -21.33 -22.28 -1.77
CA ASN A 191 -21.15 -21.29 -2.82
C ASN A 191 -20.54 -21.90 -4.10
N ARG A 192 -19.56 -22.80 -3.96
CA ARG A 192 -18.95 -23.49 -5.10
C ARG A 192 -19.97 -24.40 -5.80
N ALA A 193 -20.81 -25.12 -5.05
CA ALA A 193 -21.88 -25.94 -5.61
C ALA A 193 -22.92 -25.09 -6.35
N MET A 194 -23.30 -23.94 -5.79
CA MET A 194 -24.23 -23.01 -6.47
C MET A 194 -23.62 -22.43 -7.76
N LEU A 195 -22.35 -22.01 -7.73
CA LEU A 195 -21.67 -21.48 -8.92
C LEU A 195 -21.54 -22.54 -10.01
N SER A 196 -21.24 -23.79 -9.66
CA SER A 196 -21.19 -24.90 -10.64
C SER A 196 -22.58 -25.20 -11.27
N MET A 197 -23.67 -25.05 -10.51
CA MET A 197 -25.04 -25.18 -11.04
C MET A 197 -25.42 -24.04 -11.98
N LEU A 198 -24.84 -22.84 -11.78
CA LEU A 198 -25.05 -21.65 -12.61
C LEU A 198 -24.12 -21.59 -13.84
N GLY A 199 -23.31 -22.62 -14.07
CA GLY A 199 -22.40 -22.70 -15.23
C GLY A 199 -21.19 -21.79 -15.16
N ALA A 200 -20.93 -21.15 -14.02
CA ALA A 200 -19.71 -20.35 -13.80
C ALA A 200 -18.54 -21.31 -13.52
N GLN A 201 -17.66 -21.48 -14.49
CA GLN A 201 -16.38 -22.16 -14.28
C GLN A 201 -15.46 -21.24 -13.45
N SER A 202 -14.96 -21.77 -12.34
CA SER A 202 -13.99 -21.10 -11.44
C SER A 202 -12.58 -21.38 -11.87
#